data_2c131f89f14d0c293369cb0229adeec2
#
_entry.id   2c131f89f14d0c293369cb0229adeec2
#
_cell.length_a   1.000
_cell.length_b   1.000
_cell.length_c   1.000
_cell.angle_alpha   90.00
_cell.angle_beta   90.00
_cell.angle_gamma   90.00
#
_symmetry.space_group_name_H-M   'P 1'
#
loop_
_entity.id
_entity.type
_entity.pdbx_description
1 polymer ?
#
loop_
_entity_poly.entity_id
_entity_poly.type
_entity_poly.pdbx_seq_one_letter_code
_entity_poly.pdbx_strand_id
1 'polypeptide(L)'
;MTVKMEWTEKILKGLTERFPQITYANYIINGKRNDTFADLDVICWKGNPFITEKMPKPGSNDWLQFRVGPKSFYQTNSAQAYELYKVAYAMAGLTGKELVYDLYTGTGTIANFVAGHANKVIGLEYVAAAVEDAKINSSLNGIHNTEFFAGDIKDLLSEHFLSEHGRPDVVITDPPRAGMHEDVVGMLLKAAPQKIVYVSCNPATQARDLKLLSPSYTVTAIQPVDMFPHTIHVENVALLVKRDV
;
A
#
# COMPACT_ATOMS: atom_id res chain seq x y z
N MET A 1 -10.63 32.82 -15.81
CA MET A 1 -10.21 31.43 -16.09
C MET A 1 -9.12 31.35 -17.17
N THR A 2 -9.22 32.06 -18.27
CA THR A 2 -8.32 32.05 -19.46
C THR A 2 -6.86 32.42 -19.16
N VAL A 3 -6.60 33.46 -18.36
CA VAL A 3 -5.23 33.94 -18.06
C VAL A 3 -4.38 32.91 -17.26
N LYS A 4 -5.00 32.12 -16.39
CA LYS A 4 -4.29 31.07 -15.64
C LYS A 4 -3.85 29.90 -16.53
N MET A 5 -4.62 29.57 -17.56
CA MET A 5 -4.27 28.49 -18.49
C MET A 5 -3.08 28.85 -19.38
N GLU A 6 -3.00 30.08 -19.90
CA GLU A 6 -1.87 30.54 -20.72
C GLU A 6 -0.53 30.49 -19.96
N TRP A 7 -0.52 30.86 -18.67
CA TRP A 7 0.67 30.76 -17.82
C TRP A 7 1.06 29.32 -17.53
N THR A 8 0.10 28.43 -17.28
CA THR A 8 0.34 27.01 -17.05
C THR A 8 0.98 26.38 -18.29
N GLU A 9 0.43 26.61 -19.47
CA GLU A 9 1.01 26.11 -20.72
C GLU A 9 2.42 26.63 -20.97
N LYS A 10 2.64 27.94 -20.78
CA LYS A 10 3.96 28.55 -20.96
C LYS A 10 5.01 27.97 -20.02
N ILE A 11 4.64 27.73 -18.76
CA ILE A 11 5.53 27.11 -17.77
C ILE A 11 5.83 25.66 -18.16
N LEU A 12 4.81 24.86 -18.45
CA LEU A 12 4.98 23.45 -18.79
C LEU A 12 5.78 23.27 -20.08
N LYS A 13 5.52 24.10 -21.09
CA LYS A 13 6.28 24.11 -22.34
C LYS A 13 7.75 24.47 -22.08
N GLY A 14 8.02 25.54 -21.35
CA GLY A 14 9.38 25.96 -21.01
C GLY A 14 10.14 24.89 -20.21
N LEU A 15 9.48 24.21 -19.26
CA LEU A 15 10.07 23.13 -18.51
C LEU A 15 10.43 21.91 -19.39
N THR A 16 9.51 21.50 -20.24
CA THR A 16 9.74 20.30 -21.07
C THR A 16 10.69 20.53 -22.25
N GLU A 17 10.80 21.78 -22.72
CA GLU A 17 11.83 22.17 -23.71
C GLU A 17 13.22 22.22 -23.07
N ARG A 18 13.33 22.74 -21.85
CA ARG A 18 14.61 22.83 -21.12
C ARG A 18 15.06 21.48 -20.55
N PHE A 19 14.13 20.61 -20.21
CA PHE A 19 14.39 19.29 -19.61
C PHE A 19 13.68 18.21 -20.44
N PRO A 20 14.25 17.80 -21.59
CA PRO A 20 13.63 16.82 -22.50
C PRO A 20 13.44 15.44 -21.88
N GLN A 21 14.18 15.12 -20.80
CA GLN A 21 13.98 13.90 -19.99
C GLN A 21 12.64 13.84 -19.25
N ILE A 22 11.87 14.96 -19.16
CA ILE A 22 10.52 14.92 -18.62
C ILE A 22 9.61 14.22 -19.64
N THR A 23 9.20 13.01 -19.30
CA THR A 23 8.31 12.17 -20.13
C THR A 23 6.84 12.32 -19.76
N TYR A 24 6.54 12.70 -18.51
CA TYR A 24 5.18 12.89 -18.00
C TYR A 24 5.08 14.26 -17.32
N ALA A 25 4.03 14.99 -17.63
CA ALA A 25 3.71 16.25 -16.98
C ALA A 25 2.20 16.35 -16.76
N ASN A 26 1.83 16.43 -15.50
CA ASN A 26 0.44 16.60 -15.07
C ASN A 26 0.33 17.85 -14.22
N TYR A 27 -0.85 18.45 -14.16
CA TYR A 27 -1.12 19.56 -13.27
C TYR A 27 -2.52 19.49 -12.69
N ILE A 28 -2.73 20.20 -11.60
CA ILE A 28 -4.01 20.33 -10.92
C ILE A 28 -4.31 21.81 -10.73
N ILE A 29 -5.54 22.21 -10.99
CA ILE A 29 -6.00 23.57 -10.71
C ILE A 29 -6.65 23.56 -9.34
N ASN A 30 -5.93 24.04 -8.32
CA ASN A 30 -6.45 24.18 -6.98
C ASN A 30 -6.96 25.60 -6.74
N GLY A 31 -8.30 25.75 -6.68
CA GLY A 31 -8.96 27.01 -6.33
C GLY A 31 -9.27 27.17 -4.84
N LYS A 32 -8.89 26.20 -4.00
CA LYS A 32 -9.11 26.21 -2.55
C LYS A 32 -8.08 27.06 -1.82
N ARG A 33 -8.32 27.34 -0.55
CA ARG A 33 -7.39 28.08 0.31
C ARG A 33 -6.32 27.19 0.97
N ASN A 34 -6.40 25.87 0.78
CA ASN A 34 -5.45 24.88 1.28
C ASN A 34 -4.77 24.16 0.10
N ASP A 35 -3.75 23.38 0.38
CA ASP A 35 -2.95 22.62 -0.58
C ASP A 35 -3.45 21.19 -0.81
N THR A 36 -4.60 20.81 -0.23
CA THR A 36 -5.19 19.48 -0.48
C THR A 36 -5.74 19.38 -1.91
N PHE A 37 -5.48 18.27 -2.59
CA PHE A 37 -5.83 18.08 -4.00
C PHE A 37 -6.46 16.69 -4.31
N ALA A 38 -6.70 15.86 -3.31
CA ALA A 38 -7.23 14.51 -3.50
C ALA A 38 -8.57 14.47 -4.24
N ASP A 39 -9.42 15.49 -4.05
CA ASP A 39 -10.73 15.68 -4.67
C ASP A 39 -10.73 16.50 -5.98
N LEU A 40 -9.54 16.93 -6.46
CA LEU A 40 -9.41 17.72 -7.68
C LEU A 40 -8.99 16.87 -8.87
N ASP A 41 -9.41 17.25 -10.07
CA ASP A 41 -9.04 16.54 -11.29
C ASP A 41 -7.57 16.76 -11.65
N VAL A 42 -6.92 15.69 -12.07
CA VAL A 42 -5.57 15.73 -12.63
C VAL A 42 -5.69 15.92 -14.15
N ILE A 43 -5.03 16.96 -14.67
CA ILE A 43 -4.98 17.26 -16.07
C ILE A 43 -3.64 16.79 -16.64
N CYS A 44 -3.69 15.81 -17.52
CA CYS A 44 -2.50 15.33 -18.22
C CYS A 44 -2.16 16.29 -19.36
N TRP A 45 -0.98 16.92 -19.27
CA TRP A 45 -0.48 17.84 -20.30
C TRP A 45 0.47 17.15 -21.27
N LYS A 46 1.31 16.23 -20.79
CA LYS A 46 2.27 15.46 -21.60
C LYS A 46 2.40 14.03 -21.09
N GLY A 47 2.49 13.07 -21.98
CA GLY A 47 2.66 11.65 -21.67
C GLY A 47 1.36 11.00 -21.17
N ASN A 48 1.49 10.15 -20.17
CA ASN A 48 0.36 9.49 -19.50
C ASN A 48 0.04 10.18 -18.17
N PRO A 49 -1.18 10.03 -17.63
CA PRO A 49 -1.51 10.53 -16.30
C PRO A 49 -0.94 9.64 -15.17
N PHE A 50 -0.02 8.76 -15.45
CA PHE A 50 0.63 7.85 -14.48
C PHE A 50 2.07 7.56 -14.90
N ILE A 51 2.89 7.13 -13.95
CA ILE A 51 4.19 6.52 -14.19
C ILE A 51 4.10 5.00 -14.03
N THR A 52 5.07 4.27 -14.58
CA THR A 52 5.18 2.82 -14.40
C THR A 52 6.47 2.50 -13.66
N GLU A 53 6.32 1.83 -12.53
CA GLU A 53 7.42 1.31 -11.73
C GLU A 53 7.52 -0.20 -11.88
N LYS A 54 8.71 -0.77 -11.61
CA LYS A 54 8.94 -2.20 -11.69
C LYS A 54 9.62 -2.70 -10.43
N MET A 55 9.24 -3.90 -10.02
CA MET A 55 9.81 -4.58 -8.86
C MET A 55 10.04 -6.06 -9.19
N PRO A 56 11.15 -6.69 -8.76
CA PRO A 56 11.34 -8.12 -8.96
C PRO A 56 10.19 -8.93 -8.34
N LYS A 57 9.73 -9.96 -9.05
CA LYS A 57 8.68 -10.84 -8.55
C LYS A 57 9.29 -11.89 -7.61
N PRO A 58 8.74 -12.11 -6.40
CA PRO A 58 9.26 -13.11 -5.48
C PRO A 58 9.29 -14.52 -6.10
N GLY A 59 10.40 -15.25 -5.89
CA GLY A 59 10.54 -16.62 -6.37
C GLY A 59 10.62 -16.81 -7.88
N SER A 60 10.82 -15.74 -8.65
CA SER A 60 10.89 -15.74 -10.11
C SER A 60 11.97 -14.80 -10.61
N ASN A 61 12.36 -14.94 -11.88
CA ASN A 61 13.21 -13.97 -12.58
C ASN A 61 12.38 -12.87 -13.29
N ASP A 62 11.07 -12.89 -13.13
CA ASP A 62 10.14 -11.93 -13.71
C ASP A 62 10.06 -10.64 -12.89
N TRP A 63 9.35 -9.66 -13.45
CA TRP A 63 9.12 -8.37 -12.84
C TRP A 63 7.62 -8.12 -12.68
N LEU A 64 7.24 -7.60 -11.53
CA LEU A 64 5.94 -6.96 -11.34
C LEU A 64 6.01 -5.53 -11.85
N GLN A 65 4.94 -5.08 -12.49
CA GLN A 65 4.78 -3.73 -12.99
C GLN A 65 3.66 -3.03 -12.21
N PHE A 66 3.91 -1.79 -11.83
CA PHE A 66 2.95 -0.99 -11.07
C PHE A 66 2.70 0.32 -11.79
N ARG A 67 1.45 0.53 -12.15
CA ARG A 67 0.95 1.83 -12.53
C ARG A 67 0.75 2.66 -11.25
N VAL A 68 1.33 3.87 -11.23
CA VAL A 68 1.26 4.78 -10.09
C VAL A 68 0.67 6.09 -10.57
N GLY A 69 -0.55 6.37 -10.17
CA GLY A 69 -1.23 7.62 -10.47
C GLY A 69 -0.69 8.79 -9.62
N PRO A 70 -0.92 10.03 -10.02
CA PRO A 70 -0.41 11.21 -9.32
C PRO A 70 -1.03 11.45 -7.94
N LYS A 71 -2.10 10.74 -7.60
CA LYS A 71 -2.74 10.76 -6.28
C LYS A 71 -2.46 9.50 -5.47
N SER A 72 -1.79 8.52 -6.05
CA SER A 72 -1.52 7.23 -5.43
C SER A 72 -0.16 7.26 -4.74
N PHE A 73 -0.08 6.66 -3.56
CA PHE A 73 1.19 6.47 -2.88
C PHE A 73 1.95 5.29 -3.49
N TYR A 74 3.24 5.47 -3.66
CA TYR A 74 4.20 4.41 -3.98
C TYR A 74 5.53 4.72 -3.29
N GLN A 75 6.24 3.72 -2.80
CA GLN A 75 7.53 3.89 -2.12
C GLN A 75 8.59 4.45 -3.08
N THR A 76 9.06 5.66 -2.82
CA THR A 76 9.95 6.39 -3.74
C THR A 76 11.34 5.79 -3.86
N ASN A 77 11.80 5.00 -2.88
CA ASN A 77 13.00 4.18 -2.99
C ASN A 77 12.61 2.75 -3.36
N SER A 78 12.37 2.50 -4.66
CA SER A 78 11.87 1.22 -5.16
C SER A 78 12.79 0.04 -4.83
N ALA A 79 14.11 0.25 -4.78
CA ALA A 79 15.08 -0.79 -4.43
C ALA A 79 14.93 -1.22 -2.97
N GLN A 80 14.81 -0.27 -2.05
CA GLN A 80 14.59 -0.58 -0.64
C GLN A 80 13.16 -1.05 -0.34
N ALA A 81 12.17 -0.60 -1.11
CA ALA A 81 10.81 -1.12 -1.04
C ALA A 81 10.77 -2.63 -1.34
N TYR A 82 11.55 -3.08 -2.32
CA TYR A 82 11.69 -4.51 -2.59
C TYR A 82 12.26 -5.27 -1.38
N GLU A 83 13.30 -4.75 -0.73
CA GLU A 83 13.86 -5.39 0.47
C GLU A 83 12.85 -5.39 1.63
N LEU A 84 12.11 -4.30 1.84
CA LEU A 84 11.04 -4.23 2.83
C LEU A 84 9.96 -5.29 2.59
N TYR A 85 9.50 -5.41 1.34
CA TYR A 85 8.45 -6.38 0.99
C TYR A 85 8.95 -7.82 1.03
N LYS A 86 10.24 -8.07 0.75
CA LYS A 86 10.86 -9.38 0.99
C LYS A 86 10.82 -9.79 2.45
N VAL A 87 11.10 -8.86 3.37
CA VAL A 87 11.02 -9.11 4.81
C VAL A 87 9.56 -9.45 5.19
N ALA A 88 8.60 -8.64 4.75
CA ALA A 88 7.18 -8.88 5.02
C ALA A 88 6.72 -10.23 4.47
N TYR A 89 7.10 -10.55 3.22
CA TYR A 89 6.80 -11.83 2.59
C TYR A 89 7.41 -13.02 3.35
N ALA A 90 8.69 -12.93 3.72
CA ALA A 90 9.36 -13.99 4.46
C ALA A 90 8.71 -14.23 5.83
N MET A 91 8.32 -13.16 6.55
CA MET A 91 7.61 -13.26 7.82
C MET A 91 6.20 -13.82 7.67
N ALA A 92 5.48 -13.51 6.60
CA ALA A 92 4.18 -14.08 6.31
C ALA A 92 4.25 -15.61 6.16
N GLY A 93 5.32 -16.13 5.56
CA GLY A 93 5.58 -17.57 5.43
C GLY A 93 4.45 -18.29 4.72
N LEU A 94 4.03 -17.75 3.56
CA LEU A 94 2.92 -18.24 2.77
C LEU A 94 3.27 -19.55 2.05
N THR A 95 2.30 -20.47 1.96
CA THR A 95 2.44 -21.79 1.36
C THR A 95 1.59 -21.98 0.10
N GLY A 96 0.82 -20.97 -0.31
CA GLY A 96 -0.12 -21.02 -1.42
C GLY A 96 -1.55 -21.41 -1.02
N LYS A 97 -1.81 -21.61 0.27
CA LYS A 97 -3.13 -22.04 0.78
C LYS A 97 -3.87 -20.94 1.53
N GLU A 98 -3.16 -19.92 1.96
CA GLU A 98 -3.65 -18.90 2.88
C GLU A 98 -4.58 -17.90 2.17
N LEU A 99 -5.63 -17.49 2.89
CA LEU A 99 -6.36 -16.27 2.65
C LEU A 99 -5.60 -15.13 3.36
N VAL A 100 -5.08 -14.20 2.56
CA VAL A 100 -4.32 -13.05 3.06
C VAL A 100 -5.17 -11.78 2.97
N TYR A 101 -5.18 -11.00 4.04
CA TYR A 101 -5.71 -9.63 3.99
C TYR A 101 -4.54 -8.64 4.00
N ASP A 102 -4.53 -7.71 3.05
CA ASP A 102 -3.59 -6.59 2.95
C ASP A 102 -4.32 -5.30 3.31
N LEU A 103 -4.10 -4.82 4.56
CA LEU A 103 -4.75 -3.62 5.07
C LEU A 103 -3.89 -2.40 4.74
N TYR A 104 -4.55 -1.32 4.30
CA TYR A 104 -3.92 -0.12 3.76
C TYR A 104 -3.14 -0.43 2.46
N THR A 105 -3.76 -1.22 1.59
CA THR A 105 -3.12 -1.83 0.42
C THR A 105 -2.59 -0.83 -0.61
N GLY A 106 -3.04 0.42 -0.57
CA GLY A 106 -2.65 1.47 -1.51
C GLY A 106 -2.93 1.05 -2.96
N THR A 107 -1.91 1.11 -3.80
CA THR A 107 -1.97 0.65 -5.20
C THR A 107 -1.84 -0.87 -5.36
N GLY A 108 -2.03 -1.62 -4.29
CA GLY A 108 -1.95 -3.08 -4.28
C GLY A 108 -0.53 -3.63 -4.37
N THR A 109 0.48 -2.87 -3.95
CA THR A 109 1.87 -3.27 -4.14
C THR A 109 2.21 -4.53 -3.35
N ILE A 110 1.91 -4.56 -2.04
CA ILE A 110 2.15 -5.75 -1.19
C ILE A 110 1.23 -6.89 -1.62
N ALA A 111 -0.06 -6.62 -1.86
CA ALA A 111 -1.01 -7.62 -2.30
C ALA A 111 -0.52 -8.35 -3.56
N ASN A 112 -0.09 -7.62 -4.60
CA ASN A 112 0.43 -8.20 -5.82
C ASN A 112 1.76 -8.94 -5.60
N PHE A 113 2.61 -8.42 -4.69
CA PHE A 113 3.89 -9.03 -4.38
C PHE A 113 3.74 -10.43 -3.78
N VAL A 114 2.74 -10.63 -2.91
CA VAL A 114 2.52 -11.91 -2.21
C VAL A 114 1.54 -12.84 -2.93
N ALA A 115 0.75 -12.35 -3.89
CA ALA A 115 -0.35 -13.08 -4.52
C ALA A 115 0.07 -14.44 -5.14
N GLY A 116 1.28 -14.50 -5.72
CA GLY A 116 1.77 -15.77 -6.30
C GLY A 116 2.03 -16.89 -5.29
N HIS A 117 1.99 -16.57 -3.99
CA HIS A 117 2.24 -17.50 -2.90
C HIS A 117 1.08 -17.60 -1.90
N ALA A 118 -0.09 -17.09 -2.26
CA ALA A 118 -1.32 -17.14 -1.48
C ALA A 118 -2.43 -17.81 -2.30
N ASN A 119 -3.42 -18.41 -1.64
CA ASN A 119 -4.64 -18.85 -2.30
C ASN A 119 -5.46 -17.66 -2.81
N LYS A 120 -5.63 -16.66 -1.96
CA LYS A 120 -6.35 -15.42 -2.28
C LYS A 120 -5.79 -14.26 -1.45
N VAL A 121 -5.76 -13.07 -2.04
CA VAL A 121 -5.40 -11.84 -1.33
C VAL A 121 -6.55 -10.84 -1.42
N ILE A 122 -6.94 -10.27 -0.29
CA ILE A 122 -7.97 -9.23 -0.20
C ILE A 122 -7.30 -7.94 0.29
N GLY A 123 -7.31 -6.91 -0.54
CA GLY A 123 -6.78 -5.59 -0.21
C GLY A 123 -7.88 -4.63 0.23
N LEU A 124 -7.67 -3.94 1.35
CA LEU A 124 -8.57 -2.91 1.87
C LEU A 124 -7.86 -1.55 1.85
N GLU A 125 -8.50 -0.53 1.29
CA GLU A 125 -7.93 0.80 1.12
C GLU A 125 -9.01 1.88 1.20
N TYR A 126 -8.68 2.99 1.85
CA TYR A 126 -9.59 4.13 1.98
C TYR A 126 -9.78 4.90 0.66
N VAL A 127 -8.69 5.05 -0.11
CA VAL A 127 -8.67 5.89 -1.32
C VAL A 127 -9.14 5.08 -2.53
N ALA A 128 -10.36 5.35 -3.00
CA ALA A 128 -10.97 4.64 -4.12
C ALA A 128 -10.11 4.66 -5.41
N ALA A 129 -9.41 5.77 -5.69
CA ALA A 129 -8.52 5.87 -6.85
C ALA A 129 -7.32 4.90 -6.73
N ALA A 130 -6.79 4.68 -5.53
CA ALA A 130 -5.72 3.72 -5.29
C ALA A 130 -6.22 2.27 -5.47
N VAL A 131 -7.46 1.99 -5.06
CA VAL A 131 -8.11 0.68 -5.31
C VAL A 131 -8.24 0.39 -6.81
N GLU A 132 -8.62 1.39 -7.61
CA GLU A 132 -8.66 1.21 -9.07
C GLU A 132 -7.27 0.98 -9.67
N ASP A 133 -6.25 1.69 -9.21
CA ASP A 133 -4.87 1.42 -9.60
C ASP A 133 -4.44 -0.01 -9.15
N ALA A 134 -4.83 -0.47 -7.96
CA ALA A 134 -4.55 -1.83 -7.48
C ALA A 134 -5.15 -2.92 -8.38
N LYS A 135 -6.40 -2.77 -8.81
CA LYS A 135 -7.06 -3.68 -9.77
C LYS A 135 -6.35 -3.70 -11.13
N ILE A 136 -5.98 -2.51 -11.64
CA ILE A 136 -5.21 -2.38 -12.87
C ILE A 136 -3.85 -3.07 -12.73
N ASN A 137 -3.17 -2.88 -11.61
CA ASN A 137 -1.87 -3.48 -11.33
C ASN A 137 -1.94 -5.02 -11.27
N SER A 138 -2.97 -5.58 -10.66
CA SER A 138 -3.20 -7.03 -10.69
C SER A 138 -3.40 -7.53 -12.13
N SER A 139 -4.22 -6.85 -12.91
CA SER A 139 -4.48 -7.20 -14.31
C SER A 139 -3.22 -7.10 -15.17
N LEU A 140 -2.41 -6.05 -15.01
CA LEU A 140 -1.13 -5.86 -15.73
C LEU A 140 -0.14 -7.00 -15.46
N ASN A 141 -0.19 -7.59 -14.27
CA ASN A 141 0.70 -8.66 -13.85
C ASN A 141 0.11 -10.06 -14.05
N GLY A 142 -1.09 -10.17 -14.67
CA GLY A 142 -1.78 -11.45 -14.86
C GLY A 142 -2.14 -12.13 -13.55
N ILE A 143 -2.39 -11.36 -12.49
CA ILE A 143 -2.77 -11.85 -11.17
C ILE A 143 -4.30 -11.88 -11.08
N HIS A 144 -4.87 -13.02 -10.75
CA HIS A 144 -6.32 -13.24 -10.77
C HIS A 144 -6.91 -13.65 -9.42
N ASN A 145 -6.07 -13.79 -8.40
CA ASN A 145 -6.44 -14.19 -7.04
C ASN A 145 -6.40 -13.03 -6.04
N THR A 146 -6.52 -11.80 -6.54
CA THR A 146 -6.62 -10.59 -5.72
C THR A 146 -7.99 -9.95 -5.85
N GLU A 147 -8.54 -9.44 -4.76
CA GLU A 147 -9.73 -8.58 -4.72
C GLU A 147 -9.44 -7.32 -3.91
N PHE A 148 -10.03 -6.18 -4.31
CA PHE A 148 -9.76 -4.92 -3.65
C PHE A 148 -11.06 -4.16 -3.36
N PHE A 149 -11.16 -3.64 -2.13
CA PHE A 149 -12.32 -2.93 -1.63
C PHE A 149 -11.94 -1.53 -1.13
N ALA A 150 -12.75 -0.54 -1.56
CA ALA A 150 -12.56 0.85 -1.18
C ALA A 150 -13.50 1.22 -0.01
N GLY A 151 -12.92 1.81 1.04
CA GLY A 151 -13.67 2.32 2.18
C GLY A 151 -12.80 2.47 3.42
N ASP A 152 -13.36 3.04 4.48
CA ASP A 152 -12.66 3.11 5.76
C ASP A 152 -12.49 1.70 6.32
N ILE A 153 -11.24 1.32 6.63
CA ILE A 153 -10.91 -0.04 7.05
C ILE A 153 -11.66 -0.44 8.33
N LYS A 154 -11.90 0.51 9.23
CA LYS A 154 -12.68 0.24 10.46
C LYS A 154 -14.13 -0.15 10.17
N ASP A 155 -14.71 0.35 9.06
CA ASP A 155 -16.06 0.07 8.64
C ASP A 155 -16.13 -1.17 7.73
N LEU A 156 -15.14 -1.35 6.85
CA LEU A 156 -15.02 -2.50 5.97
C LEU A 156 -14.73 -3.79 6.75
N LEU A 157 -13.73 -3.79 7.61
CA LEU A 157 -13.31 -4.98 8.36
C LEU A 157 -14.32 -5.27 9.47
N SER A 158 -15.49 -5.78 9.09
CA SER A 158 -16.63 -6.10 9.97
C SER A 158 -16.89 -7.60 10.02
N GLU A 159 -17.68 -8.08 11.00
CA GLU A 159 -18.10 -9.49 11.05
C GLU A 159 -18.88 -9.89 9.79
N HIS A 160 -19.67 -8.98 9.21
CA HIS A 160 -20.35 -9.24 7.95
C HIS A 160 -19.35 -9.46 6.81
N PHE A 161 -18.34 -8.59 6.68
CA PHE A 161 -17.29 -8.73 5.68
C PHE A 161 -16.50 -10.04 5.84
N LEU A 162 -16.14 -10.38 7.08
CA LEU A 162 -15.46 -11.65 7.39
C LEU A 162 -16.30 -12.88 7.07
N SER A 163 -17.63 -12.78 7.24
CA SER A 163 -18.58 -13.84 6.90
C SER A 163 -18.72 -14.03 5.39
N GLU A 164 -18.67 -12.96 4.61
CA GLU A 164 -18.81 -12.96 3.16
C GLU A 164 -17.54 -13.38 2.43
N HIS A 165 -16.39 -12.85 2.88
CA HIS A 165 -15.11 -13.01 2.20
C HIS A 165 -14.16 -14.02 2.85
N GLY A 166 -14.51 -14.53 4.02
CA GLY A 166 -13.70 -15.47 4.82
C GLY A 166 -12.82 -14.76 5.85
N ARG A 167 -12.43 -15.50 6.89
CA ARG A 167 -11.49 -15.02 7.91
C ARG A 167 -10.07 -15.20 7.39
N PRO A 168 -9.20 -14.17 7.49
CA PRO A 168 -7.83 -14.29 7.00
C PRO A 168 -7.00 -15.26 7.85
N ASP A 169 -6.17 -16.05 7.19
CA ASP A 169 -5.10 -16.82 7.85
C ASP A 169 -3.93 -15.91 8.23
N VAL A 170 -3.61 -14.97 7.35
CA VAL A 170 -2.54 -14.00 7.52
C VAL A 170 -3.06 -12.61 7.21
N VAL A 171 -2.70 -11.64 8.05
CA VAL A 171 -2.90 -10.22 7.76
C VAL A 171 -1.54 -9.56 7.58
N ILE A 172 -1.39 -8.80 6.50
CA ILE A 172 -0.27 -7.87 6.31
C ILE A 172 -0.88 -6.47 6.44
N THR A 173 -0.25 -5.60 7.20
CA THR A 173 -0.74 -4.24 7.42
C THR A 173 0.40 -3.24 7.36
N ASP A 174 0.20 -2.15 6.59
CA ASP A 174 1.14 -1.03 6.45
C ASP A 174 0.39 0.29 6.67
N PRO A 175 -0.01 0.58 7.92
CA PRO A 175 -0.83 1.74 8.24
C PRO A 175 -0.04 3.06 8.14
N PRO A 176 -0.74 4.20 8.07
CA PRO A 176 -0.10 5.52 8.11
C PRO A 176 0.65 5.75 9.43
N ARG A 177 1.46 6.82 9.49
CA ARG A 177 2.32 7.18 10.65
C ARG A 177 1.60 7.20 12.00
N ALA A 178 0.29 7.41 12.03
CA ALA A 178 -0.51 7.38 13.23
C ALA A 178 -0.74 5.97 13.80
N GLY A 179 -0.39 4.93 13.03
CA GLY A 179 -0.71 3.54 13.35
C GLY A 179 -2.15 3.18 12.99
N MET A 180 -2.61 2.02 13.44
CA MET A 180 -3.98 1.57 13.23
C MET A 180 -4.96 2.29 14.17
N HIS A 181 -6.20 2.49 13.71
CA HIS A 181 -7.30 2.88 14.58
C HIS A 181 -7.63 1.74 15.57
N GLU A 182 -8.07 2.08 16.78
CA GLU A 182 -8.37 1.07 17.81
C GLU A 182 -9.45 0.08 17.37
N ASP A 183 -10.45 0.54 16.60
CA ASP A 183 -11.49 -0.32 16.04
C ASP A 183 -10.90 -1.36 15.06
N VAL A 184 -9.90 -0.98 14.25
CA VAL A 184 -9.20 -1.92 13.35
C VAL A 184 -8.45 -2.97 14.16
N VAL A 185 -7.76 -2.56 15.23
CA VAL A 185 -7.09 -3.49 16.16
C VAL A 185 -8.12 -4.42 16.80
N GLY A 186 -9.26 -3.89 17.25
CA GLY A 186 -10.37 -4.66 17.82
C GLY A 186 -10.93 -5.69 16.84
N MET A 187 -11.05 -5.33 15.56
CA MET A 187 -11.50 -6.26 14.51
C MET A 187 -10.46 -7.32 14.17
N LEU A 188 -9.15 -6.98 14.19
CA LEU A 188 -8.08 -7.97 14.04
C LEU A 188 -8.11 -9.03 15.15
N LEU A 189 -8.37 -8.61 16.39
CA LEU A 189 -8.54 -9.54 17.51
C LEU A 189 -9.73 -10.48 17.31
N LYS A 190 -10.85 -9.99 16.72
CA LYS A 190 -12.04 -10.79 16.39
C LYS A 190 -11.82 -11.68 15.17
N ALA A 191 -11.18 -11.17 14.12
CA ALA A 191 -10.85 -11.94 12.92
C ALA A 191 -9.88 -13.08 13.26
N ALA A 192 -9.03 -12.85 14.25
CA ALA A 192 -8.12 -13.79 14.86
C ALA A 192 -7.22 -14.56 13.86
N PRO A 193 -6.53 -13.86 12.91
CA PRO A 193 -5.61 -14.53 11.98
C PRO A 193 -4.49 -15.26 12.73
N GLN A 194 -3.93 -16.29 12.11
CA GLN A 194 -2.81 -17.03 12.70
C GLN A 194 -1.55 -16.18 12.80
N LYS A 195 -1.37 -15.25 11.82
CA LYS A 195 -0.23 -14.34 11.78
C LYS A 195 -0.66 -12.93 11.39
N ILE A 196 0.04 -11.95 11.97
CA ILE A 196 -0.04 -10.55 11.53
C ILE A 196 1.38 -10.09 11.23
N VAL A 197 1.61 -9.60 10.01
CA VAL A 197 2.85 -8.95 9.60
C VAL A 197 2.58 -7.45 9.59
N TYR A 198 3.19 -6.73 10.52
CA TYR A 198 2.98 -5.31 10.71
C TYR A 198 4.19 -4.52 10.19
N VAL A 199 4.05 -3.86 9.06
CA VAL A 199 5.00 -2.90 8.50
C VAL A 199 4.68 -1.52 9.05
N SER A 200 5.69 -0.73 9.45
CA SER A 200 5.45 0.60 10.01
C SER A 200 6.63 1.54 9.80
N CYS A 201 6.33 2.75 9.36
CA CYS A 201 7.29 3.86 9.32
C CYS A 201 7.45 4.60 10.67
N ASN A 202 6.74 4.16 11.73
CA ASN A 202 6.79 4.76 13.06
C ASN A 202 6.78 3.68 14.15
N PRO A 203 7.96 3.27 14.65
CA PRO A 203 8.06 2.24 15.69
C PRO A 203 7.30 2.57 16.98
N ALA A 204 7.09 3.83 17.31
CA ALA A 204 6.38 4.22 18.54
C ALA A 204 4.88 3.90 18.45
N THR A 205 4.23 4.23 17.33
CA THR A 205 2.82 3.88 17.11
C THR A 205 2.65 2.38 16.88
N GLN A 206 3.61 1.73 16.23
CA GLN A 206 3.63 0.27 16.13
C GLN A 206 3.67 -0.37 17.51
N ALA A 207 4.56 0.06 18.41
CA ALA A 207 4.66 -0.49 19.76
C ALA A 207 3.35 -0.33 20.56
N ARG A 208 2.64 0.81 20.39
CA ARG A 208 1.30 1.03 20.96
C ARG A 208 0.32 -0.03 20.46
N ASP A 209 0.26 -0.25 19.16
CA ASP A 209 -0.69 -1.18 18.54
C ASP A 209 -0.34 -2.64 18.89
N LEU A 210 0.95 -2.98 18.92
CA LEU A 210 1.44 -4.28 19.38
C LEU A 210 1.03 -4.57 20.85
N LYS A 211 1.03 -3.55 21.71
CA LYS A 211 0.54 -3.67 23.08
C LYS A 211 -0.94 -4.00 23.12
N LEU A 212 -1.76 -3.40 22.24
CA LEU A 212 -3.20 -3.70 22.15
C LEU A 212 -3.45 -5.13 21.64
N LEU A 213 -2.62 -5.63 20.74
CA LEU A 213 -2.69 -7.00 20.20
C LEU A 213 -2.12 -8.07 21.15
N SER A 214 -1.31 -7.69 22.14
CA SER A 214 -0.56 -8.61 23.01
C SER A 214 -1.39 -9.59 23.83
N PRO A 215 -2.69 -9.34 24.16
CA PRO A 215 -3.50 -10.36 24.82
C PRO A 215 -3.66 -11.64 24.01
N SER A 216 -3.72 -11.54 22.68
CA SER A 216 -3.97 -12.68 21.78
C SER A 216 -2.77 -13.06 20.91
N TYR A 217 -1.74 -12.21 20.86
CA TYR A 217 -0.58 -12.39 19.98
C TYR A 217 0.75 -12.25 20.72
N THR A 218 1.75 -12.98 20.23
CA THR A 218 3.16 -12.85 20.65
C THR A 218 3.95 -12.28 19.48
N VAL A 219 4.75 -11.25 19.71
CA VAL A 219 5.74 -10.76 18.75
C VAL A 219 6.90 -11.76 18.73
N THR A 220 7.11 -12.41 17.58
CA THR A 220 8.13 -13.46 17.42
C THR A 220 9.34 -13.01 16.62
N ALA A 221 9.20 -11.97 15.81
CA ALA A 221 10.32 -11.38 15.06
C ALA A 221 10.09 -9.88 14.86
N ILE A 222 11.20 -9.14 14.82
CA ILE A 222 11.24 -7.71 14.46
C ILE A 222 12.44 -7.51 13.55
N GLN A 223 12.21 -6.83 12.41
CA GLN A 223 13.25 -6.50 11.45
C GLN A 223 13.12 -5.05 11.01
N PRO A 224 14.04 -4.16 11.41
CA PRO A 224 14.11 -2.81 10.84
C PRO A 224 14.68 -2.86 9.41
N VAL A 225 14.21 -1.94 8.57
CA VAL A 225 14.67 -1.74 7.19
C VAL A 225 14.95 -0.27 6.98
N ASP A 226 16.17 0.05 6.55
CA ASP A 226 16.58 1.42 6.26
C ASP A 226 16.15 1.83 4.84
N MET A 227 14.94 2.36 4.75
CA MET A 227 14.35 2.82 3.48
C MET A 227 15.00 4.10 2.94
N PHE A 228 15.50 4.95 3.83
CA PHE A 228 16.06 6.27 3.50
C PHE A 228 17.32 6.57 4.32
N PRO A 229 18.49 6.01 3.94
CA PRO A 229 19.72 5.98 4.75
C PRO A 229 20.25 7.34 5.24
N HIS A 230 19.83 8.44 4.63
CA HIS A 230 20.24 9.79 5.02
C HIS A 230 19.21 10.53 5.88
N THR A 231 18.25 9.82 6.44
CA THR A 231 17.19 10.36 7.30
C THR A 231 17.15 9.65 8.65
N ILE A 232 16.36 10.18 9.60
CA ILE A 232 16.08 9.55 10.88
C ILE A 232 14.94 8.51 10.80
N HIS A 233 14.36 8.32 9.62
CA HIS A 233 13.23 7.42 9.42
C HIS A 233 13.70 6.00 9.17
N VAL A 234 13.08 5.06 9.87
CA VAL A 234 13.28 3.61 9.69
C VAL A 234 11.93 2.96 9.54
N GLU A 235 11.82 2.05 8.57
CA GLU A 235 10.70 1.13 8.51
C GLU A 235 11.00 -0.05 9.42
N ASN A 236 9.96 -0.60 10.04
CA ASN A 236 10.10 -1.75 10.92
C ASN A 236 9.01 -2.77 10.61
N VAL A 237 9.40 -4.03 10.41
CA VAL A 237 8.48 -5.13 10.20
C VAL A 237 8.44 -5.99 11.45
N ALA A 238 7.25 -6.19 12.01
CA ALA A 238 7.03 -7.07 13.15
C ALA A 238 6.15 -8.25 12.76
N LEU A 239 6.56 -9.45 13.14
CA LEU A 239 5.74 -10.66 13.02
C LEU A 239 5.07 -10.96 14.36
N LEU A 240 3.76 -11.04 14.34
CA LEU A 240 2.95 -11.50 15.46
C LEU A 240 2.35 -12.86 15.12
N VAL A 241 2.45 -13.78 16.06
CA VAL A 241 1.84 -15.11 15.96
C VAL A 241 0.77 -15.24 17.05
N LYS A 242 -0.38 -15.78 16.65
CA LYS A 242 -1.50 -16.03 17.57
C LYS A 242 -1.05 -16.98 18.67
N ARG A 243 -1.44 -16.68 19.91
CA ARG A 243 -1.18 -17.57 21.06
C ARG A 243 -2.11 -18.76 21.01
N ASP A 244 -1.57 -19.93 21.26
CA ASP A 244 -2.38 -21.11 21.61
C ASP A 244 -2.97 -20.87 23.01
N VAL A 245 -4.27 -20.73 23.12
CA VAL A 245 -5.02 -20.55 24.37
C VAL A 245 -5.72 -21.85 24.69
#